data_4dae767186e53ef265c1dcbacdb4d3f9
#
_entry.id   4dae767186e53ef265c1dcbacdb4d3f9
#
_cell.length_a   1.000
_cell.length_b   1.000
_cell.length_c   1.000
_cell.angle_alpha   90.00
_cell.angle_beta   90.00
_cell.angle_gamma   90.00
#
_symmetry.space_group_name_H-M   'P 1'
#
loop_
_entity.id
_entity.type
_entity.pdbx_description
1 polymer ?
#
loop_
_entity_poly.entity_id
_entity_poly.type
_entity_poly.pdbx_seq_one_letter_code
_entity_poly.pdbx_strand_id
1 'polypeptide(L)'
;SDGNTDIMLAGLNGNTTLFADDHWEVSSGKALQGYYGGVRVYNYFLDKAVTGYENGTITGDAELIKNYIGEGYFFRALCYFRMLAYYGDLPIVTKVLEDNDEVIVENSKRTPRNEVARFILEDLDKAISYLASRGKFNGQRVNREAALLFKSRVALFEATFEKYHKGSGRVPGDNNWPGANMPYNSGKNFSIDSEVDFFLTEAMNAAKQVA
;
A
#
# COMPACT_ATOMS: atom_id res chain seq x y z
N SER A 1 8.84 9.35 17.27
CA SER A 1 9.88 9.61 18.29
C SER A 1 10.79 10.70 17.75
N ASP A 2 11.14 11.65 18.59
CA ASP A 2 11.94 12.84 18.22
C ASP A 2 13.40 12.50 17.87
N GLY A 3 13.82 11.24 18.02
CA GLY A 3 15.16 10.75 17.69
C GLY A 3 15.56 10.84 16.22
N ASN A 4 14.62 11.22 15.34
CA ASN A 4 14.86 11.43 13.90
C ASN A 4 14.66 12.90 13.49
N THR A 5 14.72 13.82 14.43
CA THR A 5 14.59 15.25 14.19
C THR A 5 15.88 15.98 14.59
N ASP A 6 16.03 17.21 14.14
CA ASP A 6 17.12 18.10 14.51
C ASP A 6 17.09 18.55 15.99
N ILE A 7 16.01 18.22 16.70
CA ILE A 7 15.78 18.61 18.10
C ILE A 7 16.40 17.59 19.08
N MET A 8 16.62 16.35 18.67
CA MET A 8 17.11 15.28 19.56
C MET A 8 18.18 14.42 18.92
N LEU A 9 19.38 14.46 19.50
CA LEU A 9 20.45 13.50 19.18
C LEU A 9 20.21 12.19 19.94
N ALA A 10 19.89 11.14 19.22
CA ALA A 10 19.73 9.81 19.79
C ALA A 10 21.10 9.15 20.01
N GLY A 11 21.74 9.45 21.16
CA GLY A 11 22.93 8.75 21.66
C GLY A 11 24.28 9.29 21.16
N LEU A 12 25.25 9.33 22.06
CA LEU A 12 26.62 9.78 21.80
C LEU A 12 27.46 8.83 20.92
N ASN A 13 26.96 7.64 20.61
CA ASN A 13 27.64 6.59 19.83
C ASN A 13 26.92 6.23 18.52
N GLY A 14 25.93 6.98 18.10
CA GLY A 14 25.13 6.65 16.94
C GLY A 14 25.54 7.44 15.70
N ASN A 15 25.88 6.76 14.65
CA ASN A 15 26.02 7.24 13.28
C ASN A 15 24.68 7.73 12.71
N THR A 16 23.93 8.55 13.44
CA THR A 16 22.56 8.85 13.11
C THR A 16 22.24 10.33 13.16
N THR A 17 23.07 11.10 12.53
CA THR A 17 22.61 12.43 12.15
C THR A 17 22.00 12.33 10.77
N LEU A 18 20.67 12.39 10.70
CA LEU A 18 19.89 12.56 9.45
C LEU A 18 20.45 13.67 8.54
N PHE A 19 21.30 14.52 9.08
CA PHE A 19 21.87 15.70 8.45
C PHE A 19 23.41 15.58 8.25
N ALA A 20 24.04 14.42 8.55
CA ALA A 20 25.45 14.22 8.25
C ALA A 20 25.64 14.03 6.74
N ASP A 21 26.70 14.61 6.24
CA ASP A 21 27.17 14.33 4.88
C ASP A 21 27.34 12.82 4.70
N ASP A 22 27.00 12.29 3.53
CA ASP A 22 27.05 10.87 3.18
C ASP A 22 26.07 9.92 3.92
N HIS A 23 25.12 10.45 4.69
CA HIS A 23 24.13 9.64 5.39
C HIS A 23 23.10 9.00 4.43
N TRP A 24 22.84 9.62 3.30
CA TRP A 24 21.83 9.19 2.32
C TRP A 24 22.44 8.38 1.19
N GLU A 25 23.07 7.28 1.52
CA GLU A 25 23.48 6.31 0.53
C GLU A 25 22.32 5.40 0.13
N VAL A 26 22.23 5.07 -1.16
CA VAL A 26 21.37 4.00 -1.65
C VAL A 26 21.94 2.68 -1.14
N SER A 27 21.54 2.28 0.06
CA SER A 27 21.98 1.02 0.64
C SER A 27 21.53 -0.16 -0.22
N SER A 28 22.40 -1.15 -0.35
CA SER A 28 22.16 -2.40 -1.06
C SER A 28 20.86 -3.09 -0.60
N GLY A 29 19.75 -2.83 -1.26
CA GLY A 29 18.57 -3.67 -1.45
C GLY A 29 17.82 -4.29 -0.27
N LYS A 30 18.33 -4.23 0.96
CA LYS A 30 17.73 -4.93 2.12
C LYS A 30 16.50 -4.24 2.72
N ALA A 31 16.27 -2.98 2.41
CA ALA A 31 15.24 -2.18 3.06
C ALA A 31 13.80 -2.67 2.79
N LEU A 32 13.51 -3.23 1.60
CA LEU A 32 12.19 -3.72 1.24
C LEU A 32 11.89 -5.15 1.72
N GLN A 33 12.92 -5.94 2.04
CA GLN A 33 12.76 -7.37 2.34
C GLN A 33 11.81 -7.64 3.52
N GLY A 34 11.87 -6.83 4.58
CA GLY A 34 11.02 -6.99 5.76
C GLY A 34 9.53 -6.73 5.49
N TYR A 35 9.22 -5.79 4.58
CA TYR A 35 7.84 -5.43 4.26
C TYR A 35 7.13 -6.52 3.44
N TYR A 36 7.82 -7.15 2.47
CA TYR A 36 7.22 -8.23 1.67
C TYR A 36 6.99 -9.51 2.47
N GLY A 37 7.65 -9.71 3.60
CA GLY A 37 7.31 -10.77 4.53
C GLY A 37 5.87 -10.65 5.04
N GLY A 38 5.44 -9.44 5.41
CA GLY A 38 4.04 -9.17 5.78
C GLY A 38 3.07 -9.38 4.63
N VAL A 39 3.39 -8.88 3.43
CA VAL A 39 2.57 -9.09 2.21
C VAL A 39 2.38 -10.59 1.93
N ARG A 40 3.45 -11.39 2.03
CA ARG A 40 3.38 -12.86 1.84
C ARG A 40 2.39 -13.52 2.80
N VAL A 41 2.37 -13.11 4.07
CA VAL A 41 1.45 -13.66 5.08
C VAL A 41 0.01 -13.38 4.68
N TYR A 42 -0.31 -12.14 4.30
CA TYR A 42 -1.67 -11.79 3.88
C TYR A 42 -2.06 -12.43 2.55
N ASN A 43 -1.13 -12.57 1.60
CA ASN A 43 -1.38 -13.30 0.35
C ASN A 43 -1.74 -14.76 0.62
N TYR A 44 -0.96 -15.44 1.48
CA TYR A 44 -1.25 -16.83 1.85
C TYR A 44 -2.61 -16.95 2.55
N PHE A 45 -2.88 -16.07 3.52
CA PHE A 45 -4.15 -16.04 4.22
C PHE A 45 -5.33 -15.85 3.27
N LEU A 46 -5.27 -14.82 2.41
CA LEU A 46 -6.34 -14.50 1.47
C LEU A 46 -6.58 -15.63 0.46
N ASP A 47 -5.51 -16.23 -0.07
CA ASP A 47 -5.64 -17.40 -0.96
C ASP A 47 -6.44 -18.54 -0.31
N LYS A 48 -6.13 -18.87 0.93
CA LYS A 48 -6.82 -19.97 1.65
C LYS A 48 -8.21 -19.56 2.13
N ALA A 49 -8.34 -18.38 2.70
CA ALA A 49 -9.59 -17.94 3.30
C ALA A 49 -10.67 -17.62 2.26
N VAL A 50 -10.32 -16.92 1.17
CA VAL A 50 -11.27 -16.61 0.09
C VAL A 50 -11.70 -17.89 -0.61
N THR A 51 -10.74 -18.72 -1.05
CA THR A 51 -11.04 -19.99 -1.72
C THR A 51 -11.88 -20.91 -0.83
N GLY A 52 -11.52 -21.03 0.45
CA GLY A 52 -12.25 -21.86 1.38
C GLY A 52 -13.67 -21.35 1.68
N TYR A 53 -13.86 -20.04 1.73
CA TYR A 53 -15.17 -19.43 1.89
C TYR A 53 -16.06 -19.66 0.65
N GLU A 54 -15.54 -19.39 -0.53
CA GLU A 54 -16.26 -19.54 -1.80
C GLU A 54 -16.65 -21.00 -2.09
N ASN A 55 -15.78 -21.94 -1.75
CA ASN A 55 -16.04 -23.38 -1.91
C ASN A 55 -16.85 -24.01 -0.76
N GLY A 56 -17.19 -23.23 0.28
CA GLY A 56 -17.93 -23.73 1.44
C GLY A 56 -17.15 -24.73 2.32
N THR A 57 -15.82 -24.78 2.20
CA THR A 57 -14.96 -25.68 2.98
C THR A 57 -14.62 -25.13 4.36
N ILE A 58 -14.77 -23.81 4.58
CA ILE A 58 -14.66 -23.19 5.89
C ILE A 58 -16.04 -23.13 6.52
N THR A 59 -16.20 -23.77 7.68
CA THR A 59 -17.45 -23.79 8.45
C THR A 59 -17.34 -22.93 9.70
N GLY A 60 -18.46 -22.35 10.14
CA GLY A 60 -18.52 -21.50 11.33
C GLY A 60 -19.44 -20.30 11.14
N ASP A 61 -19.24 -19.28 11.97
CA ASP A 61 -19.99 -18.01 11.84
C ASP A 61 -19.61 -17.29 10.54
N ALA A 62 -20.57 -17.20 9.62
CA ALA A 62 -20.36 -16.63 8.29
C ALA A 62 -20.03 -15.12 8.34
N GLU A 63 -20.58 -14.36 9.29
CA GLU A 63 -20.24 -12.93 9.46
C GLU A 63 -18.80 -12.78 9.94
N LEU A 64 -18.39 -13.60 10.88
CA LEU A 64 -17.03 -13.58 11.41
C LEU A 64 -15.99 -14.00 10.36
N ILE A 65 -16.30 -15.05 9.56
CA ILE A 65 -15.43 -15.50 8.46
C ILE A 65 -15.24 -14.36 7.44
N LYS A 66 -16.33 -13.71 7.02
CA LYS A 66 -16.26 -12.53 6.14
C LYS A 66 -15.41 -11.43 6.73
N ASN A 67 -15.60 -11.12 8.02
CA ASN A 67 -14.83 -10.08 8.67
C ASN A 67 -13.32 -10.38 8.68
N TYR A 68 -12.91 -11.64 8.92
CA TYR A 68 -11.51 -12.04 8.81
C TYR A 68 -10.94 -11.85 7.40
N ILE A 69 -11.71 -12.21 6.36
CA ILE A 69 -11.30 -11.97 4.97
C ILE A 69 -11.11 -10.46 4.72
N GLY A 70 -12.07 -9.64 5.17
CA GLY A 70 -12.00 -8.19 5.07
C GLY A 70 -10.77 -7.60 5.79
N GLU A 71 -10.44 -8.12 6.98
CA GLU A 71 -9.21 -7.73 7.70
C GLU A 71 -7.95 -8.12 6.92
N GLY A 72 -7.94 -9.27 6.27
CA GLY A 72 -6.82 -9.70 5.42
C GLY A 72 -6.53 -8.70 4.30
N TYR A 73 -7.57 -8.25 3.58
CA TYR A 73 -7.45 -7.20 2.57
C TYR A 73 -7.02 -5.87 3.17
N PHE A 74 -7.62 -5.44 4.28
CA PHE A 74 -7.29 -4.21 4.97
C PHE A 74 -5.80 -4.16 5.38
N PHE A 75 -5.29 -5.22 5.98
CA PHE A 75 -3.90 -5.26 6.43
C PHE A 75 -2.90 -5.38 5.27
N ARG A 76 -3.27 -6.06 4.17
CA ARG A 76 -2.44 -6.05 2.96
C ARG A 76 -2.36 -4.63 2.38
N ALA A 77 -3.48 -3.94 2.26
CA ALA A 77 -3.54 -2.53 1.86
C ALA A 77 -2.67 -1.64 2.76
N LEU A 78 -2.72 -1.84 4.09
CA LEU A 78 -1.89 -1.10 5.05
C LEU A 78 -0.39 -1.35 4.84
N CYS A 79 0.02 -2.60 4.54
CA CYS A 79 1.41 -2.91 4.21
C CYS A 79 1.86 -2.16 2.96
N TYR A 80 1.06 -2.21 1.89
CA TYR A 80 1.36 -1.50 0.64
C TYR A 80 1.38 0.02 0.82
N PHE A 81 0.47 0.59 1.60
CA PHE A 81 0.47 2.03 1.86
C PHE A 81 1.75 2.49 2.59
N ARG A 82 2.20 1.72 3.57
CA ARG A 82 3.48 2.02 4.25
C ARG A 82 4.64 2.00 3.27
N MET A 83 4.71 0.98 2.41
CA MET A 83 5.77 0.90 1.39
C MET A 83 5.66 2.02 0.35
N LEU A 84 4.45 2.35 -0.12
CA LEU A 84 4.19 3.44 -1.06
C LEU A 84 4.69 4.78 -0.51
N ALA A 85 4.40 5.07 0.75
CA ALA A 85 4.82 6.31 1.40
C ALA A 85 6.35 6.47 1.49
N TYR A 86 7.08 5.36 1.64
CA TYR A 86 8.55 5.38 1.76
C TYR A 86 9.29 5.23 0.43
N TYR A 87 8.76 4.42 -0.49
CA TYR A 87 9.53 3.97 -1.67
C TYR A 87 8.91 4.39 -3.00
N GLY A 88 7.66 4.80 -3.03
CA GLY A 88 6.95 5.15 -4.27
C GLY A 88 6.64 3.92 -5.12
N ASP A 89 7.30 3.78 -6.26
CA ASP A 89 7.11 2.67 -7.19
C ASP A 89 7.49 1.33 -6.55
N LEU A 90 6.59 0.33 -6.61
CA LEU A 90 6.72 -0.95 -5.91
C LEU A 90 6.26 -2.12 -6.78
N PRO A 91 6.87 -3.31 -6.65
CA PRO A 91 6.25 -4.54 -7.16
C PRO A 91 4.91 -4.84 -6.47
N ILE A 92 3.87 -5.12 -7.24
CA ILE A 92 2.59 -5.62 -6.72
C ILE A 92 2.61 -7.14 -6.77
N VAL A 93 2.60 -7.79 -5.60
CA VAL A 93 2.60 -9.24 -5.45
C VAL A 93 1.34 -9.65 -4.70
N THR A 94 0.44 -10.36 -5.37
CA THR A 94 -0.88 -10.75 -4.83
C THR A 94 -0.99 -12.25 -4.49
N LYS A 95 0.06 -13.01 -4.73
CA LYS A 95 0.13 -14.46 -4.47
C LYS A 95 1.41 -14.83 -3.74
N VAL A 96 1.45 -16.01 -3.17
CA VAL A 96 2.68 -16.60 -2.66
C VAL A 96 3.51 -17.05 -3.86
N LEU A 97 4.68 -16.44 -4.02
CA LEU A 97 5.59 -16.82 -5.10
C LEU A 97 6.33 -18.11 -4.74
N GLU A 98 6.57 -18.92 -5.76
CA GLU A 98 7.46 -20.07 -5.68
C GLU A 98 8.91 -19.60 -5.49
N ASP A 99 9.73 -20.44 -4.84
CA ASP A 99 11.17 -20.19 -4.67
C ASP A 99 11.90 -20.55 -5.96
N ASN A 100 11.73 -19.67 -6.95
CA ASN A 100 12.27 -19.78 -8.30
C ASN A 100 12.69 -18.40 -8.78
N ASP A 101 13.95 -18.28 -9.22
CA ASP A 101 14.53 -17.00 -9.61
C ASP A 101 13.78 -16.32 -10.76
N GLU A 102 13.33 -17.07 -11.76
CA GLU A 102 12.59 -16.51 -12.91
C GLU A 102 11.26 -15.91 -12.45
N VAL A 103 10.53 -16.64 -11.59
CA VAL A 103 9.25 -16.17 -11.01
C VAL A 103 9.48 -14.95 -10.15
N ILE A 104 10.54 -14.93 -9.34
CA ILE A 104 10.86 -13.79 -8.46
C ILE A 104 11.24 -12.56 -9.29
N VAL A 105 12.10 -12.71 -10.29
CA VAL A 105 12.53 -11.60 -11.17
C VAL A 105 11.33 -11.01 -11.91
N GLU A 106 10.46 -11.85 -12.49
CA GLU A 106 9.26 -11.37 -13.21
C GLU A 106 8.32 -10.57 -12.30
N ASN A 107 8.13 -11.01 -11.06
CA ASN A 107 7.26 -10.34 -10.08
C ASN A 107 7.96 -9.21 -9.30
N SER A 108 9.22 -8.90 -9.60
CA SER A 108 9.99 -7.82 -8.96
C SER A 108 9.97 -6.51 -9.74
N LYS A 109 9.26 -6.44 -10.86
CA LYS A 109 9.10 -5.23 -11.67
C LYS A 109 8.32 -4.18 -10.88
N ARG A 110 8.88 -2.97 -10.79
CA ARG A 110 8.24 -1.88 -10.04
C ARG A 110 7.06 -1.33 -10.81
N THR A 111 5.89 -1.42 -10.22
CA THR A 111 4.67 -0.77 -10.68
C THR A 111 4.72 0.72 -10.32
N PRO A 112 4.31 1.63 -11.21
CA PRO A 112 4.20 3.06 -10.93
C PRO A 112 3.38 3.35 -9.67
N ARG A 113 3.76 4.37 -8.91
CA ARG A 113 3.14 4.66 -7.61
C ARG A 113 1.63 4.89 -7.66
N ASN A 114 1.14 5.56 -8.68
CA ASN A 114 -0.30 5.76 -8.88
C ASN A 114 -1.06 4.43 -9.08
N GLU A 115 -0.49 3.49 -9.83
CA GLU A 115 -1.05 2.15 -9.98
C GLU A 115 -0.98 1.36 -8.66
N VAL A 116 0.11 1.52 -7.88
CA VAL A 116 0.18 0.94 -6.52
C VAL A 116 -0.89 1.52 -5.61
N ALA A 117 -1.11 2.84 -5.66
CA ALA A 117 -2.18 3.48 -4.89
C ALA A 117 -3.56 2.95 -5.30
N ARG A 118 -3.83 2.78 -6.60
CA ARG A 118 -5.09 2.16 -7.10
C ARG A 118 -5.26 0.74 -6.57
N PHE A 119 -4.22 -0.08 -6.59
CA PHE A 119 -4.24 -1.42 -6.00
C PHE A 119 -4.58 -1.40 -4.49
N ILE A 120 -4.04 -0.43 -3.75
CA ILE A 120 -4.39 -0.26 -2.34
C ILE A 120 -5.88 0.08 -2.18
N LEU A 121 -6.42 0.99 -3.02
CA LEU A 121 -7.86 1.32 -2.98
C LEU A 121 -8.73 0.11 -3.34
N GLU A 122 -8.34 -0.71 -4.31
CA GLU A 122 -9.04 -1.95 -4.68
C GLU A 122 -9.07 -2.96 -3.52
N ASP A 123 -7.96 -3.14 -2.81
CA ASP A 123 -7.92 -3.99 -1.62
C ASP A 123 -8.82 -3.43 -0.51
N LEU A 124 -8.87 -2.12 -0.35
CA LEU A 124 -9.76 -1.47 0.62
C LEU A 124 -11.24 -1.60 0.21
N ASP A 125 -11.57 -1.57 -1.08
CA ASP A 125 -12.93 -1.82 -1.56
C ASP A 125 -13.38 -3.25 -1.27
N LYS A 126 -12.48 -4.23 -1.47
CA LYS A 126 -12.73 -5.61 -1.04
C LYS A 126 -12.90 -5.69 0.48
N ALA A 127 -12.03 -5.06 1.25
CA ALA A 127 -12.17 -5.01 2.70
C ALA A 127 -13.53 -4.45 3.13
N ILE A 128 -13.95 -3.31 2.55
CA ILE A 128 -15.23 -2.65 2.84
C ILE A 128 -16.42 -3.58 2.53
N SER A 129 -16.34 -4.41 1.49
CA SER A 129 -17.40 -5.34 1.11
C SER A 129 -17.54 -6.52 2.07
N TYR A 130 -16.46 -6.92 2.74
CA TYR A 130 -16.44 -8.05 3.67
C TYR A 130 -16.59 -7.65 5.14
N LEU A 131 -16.11 -6.47 5.52
CA LEU A 131 -16.10 -6.01 6.91
C LEU A 131 -17.48 -5.67 7.42
N ALA A 132 -17.76 -6.05 8.66
CA ALA A 132 -18.95 -5.65 9.39
C ALA A 132 -18.89 -4.15 9.76
N SER A 133 -20.08 -3.54 9.93
CA SER A 133 -20.22 -2.17 10.39
C SER A 133 -19.73 -1.98 11.82
N ARG A 134 -19.43 -0.72 12.17
CA ARG A 134 -19.11 -0.28 13.53
C ARG A 134 -20.17 -0.75 14.52
N GLY A 135 -19.74 -1.22 15.69
CA GLY A 135 -20.60 -1.76 16.74
C GLY A 135 -20.73 -3.29 16.73
N LYS A 136 -20.45 -3.94 15.63
CA LYS A 136 -20.25 -5.40 15.64
C LYS A 136 -18.94 -5.75 16.36
N PHE A 137 -18.86 -6.96 16.91
CA PHE A 137 -17.69 -7.48 17.62
C PHE A 137 -17.16 -6.56 18.74
N ASN A 138 -18.08 -5.83 19.41
CA ASN A 138 -17.77 -4.91 20.51
C ASN A 138 -16.72 -3.82 20.17
N GLY A 139 -16.57 -3.46 18.89
CA GLY A 139 -15.60 -2.48 18.44
C GLY A 139 -14.13 -2.92 18.52
N GLN A 140 -13.85 -4.19 18.78
CA GLN A 140 -12.49 -4.71 18.96
C GLN A 140 -11.80 -5.13 17.68
N ARG A 141 -12.53 -5.10 16.56
CA ARG A 141 -12.03 -5.52 15.24
C ARG A 141 -12.06 -4.36 14.24
N VAL A 142 -11.28 -4.50 13.17
CA VAL A 142 -11.38 -3.58 12.03
C VAL A 142 -12.80 -3.66 11.48
N ASN A 143 -13.39 -2.51 11.22
CA ASN A 143 -14.76 -2.39 10.74
C ASN A 143 -14.81 -1.63 9.39
N ARG A 144 -15.96 -1.67 8.75
CA ARG A 144 -16.19 -1.06 7.45
C ARG A 144 -15.86 0.44 7.44
N GLU A 145 -16.27 1.16 8.46
CA GLU A 145 -16.05 2.62 8.57
C GLU A 145 -14.56 2.95 8.73
N ALA A 146 -13.82 2.13 9.47
CA ALA A 146 -12.36 2.27 9.57
C ALA A 146 -11.67 2.06 8.20
N ALA A 147 -12.14 1.09 7.41
CA ALA A 147 -11.61 0.86 6.07
C ALA A 147 -11.95 2.01 5.11
N LEU A 148 -13.15 2.59 5.18
CA LEU A 148 -13.56 3.77 4.42
C LEU A 148 -12.70 5.00 4.76
N LEU A 149 -12.48 5.26 6.05
CA LEU A 149 -11.61 6.36 6.48
C LEU A 149 -10.17 6.15 6.03
N PHE A 150 -9.69 4.91 6.08
CA PHE A 150 -8.35 4.61 5.60
C PHE A 150 -8.26 4.73 4.08
N LYS A 151 -9.28 4.32 3.31
CA LYS A 151 -9.37 4.55 1.86
C LYS A 151 -9.31 6.04 1.54
N SER A 152 -10.09 6.86 2.25
CA SER A 152 -10.06 8.31 2.09
C SER A 152 -8.67 8.89 2.35
N ARG A 153 -8.00 8.43 3.42
CA ARG A 153 -6.63 8.87 3.76
C ARG A 153 -5.60 8.49 2.70
N VAL A 154 -5.64 7.27 2.19
CA VAL A 154 -4.71 6.79 1.14
C VAL A 154 -4.88 7.61 -0.13
N ALA A 155 -6.13 7.78 -0.58
CA ALA A 155 -6.44 8.53 -1.79
C ALA A 155 -6.05 10.01 -1.65
N LEU A 156 -6.33 10.66 -0.51
CA LEU A 156 -5.91 12.03 -0.26
C LEU A 156 -4.38 12.17 -0.24
N PHE A 157 -3.68 11.21 0.38
CA PHE A 157 -2.21 11.20 0.41
C PHE A 157 -1.64 11.15 -1.01
N GLU A 158 -2.12 10.24 -1.86
CA GLU A 158 -1.59 10.11 -3.21
C GLU A 158 -1.92 11.33 -4.06
N ALA A 159 -3.15 11.84 -4.01
CA ALA A 159 -3.54 13.06 -4.72
C ALA A 159 -2.65 14.25 -4.35
N THR A 160 -2.41 14.46 -3.06
CA THR A 160 -1.58 15.58 -2.60
C THR A 160 -0.11 15.35 -2.92
N PHE A 161 0.38 14.10 -2.84
CA PHE A 161 1.74 13.77 -3.24
C PHE A 161 1.96 14.09 -4.72
N GLU A 162 1.11 13.61 -5.61
CA GLU A 162 1.24 13.86 -7.05
C GLU A 162 1.13 15.34 -7.37
N LYS A 163 0.17 16.05 -6.77
CA LYS A 163 -0.03 17.48 -6.99
C LYS A 163 1.21 18.31 -6.61
N TYR A 164 1.78 18.05 -5.44
CA TYR A 164 2.89 18.87 -4.92
C TYR A 164 4.27 18.42 -5.41
N HIS A 165 4.38 17.20 -5.96
CA HIS A 165 5.61 16.70 -6.55
C HIS A 165 5.61 16.70 -8.09
N LYS A 166 4.58 17.26 -8.73
CA LYS A 166 4.56 17.48 -10.18
C LYS A 166 5.79 18.28 -10.62
N GLY A 167 6.50 17.76 -11.61
CA GLY A 167 7.75 18.36 -12.13
C GLY A 167 9.01 17.99 -11.36
N SER A 168 8.93 17.20 -10.27
CA SER A 168 10.09 16.82 -9.47
C SER A 168 10.77 15.52 -9.93
N GLY A 169 10.19 14.81 -10.90
CA GLY A 169 10.63 13.48 -11.33
C GLY A 169 10.18 12.34 -10.40
N ARG A 170 9.38 12.61 -9.37
CA ARG A 170 8.91 11.61 -8.39
C ARG A 170 7.54 11.02 -8.72
N VAL A 171 6.89 11.54 -9.74
CA VAL A 171 5.51 11.22 -10.09
C VAL A 171 5.46 10.66 -11.50
N PRO A 172 4.74 9.54 -11.75
CA PRO A 172 4.50 9.04 -13.10
C PRO A 172 3.83 10.12 -13.98
N GLY A 173 4.37 10.32 -15.17
CA GLY A 173 3.95 11.41 -16.06
C GLY A 173 4.88 12.62 -16.06
N ASP A 174 5.81 12.73 -15.11
CA ASP A 174 6.91 13.69 -15.18
C ASP A 174 7.98 13.25 -16.21
N ASN A 175 8.58 14.23 -16.90
CA ASN A 175 9.63 13.96 -17.90
C ASN A 175 10.85 13.23 -17.32
N ASN A 176 11.16 13.47 -16.05
CA ASN A 176 12.32 12.92 -15.36
C ASN A 176 11.96 11.76 -14.42
N TRP A 177 10.74 11.23 -14.50
CA TRP A 177 10.38 10.06 -13.70
C TRP A 177 11.18 8.83 -14.15
N PRO A 178 11.98 8.19 -13.27
CA PRO A 178 12.86 7.09 -13.65
C PRO A 178 12.13 5.89 -14.23
N GLY A 179 10.88 5.67 -13.81
CA GLY A 179 10.03 4.58 -14.29
C GLY A 179 9.67 4.68 -15.78
N ALA A 180 9.74 5.88 -16.38
CA ALA A 180 9.47 6.07 -17.81
C ALA A 180 10.45 5.32 -18.71
N ASN A 181 11.68 5.13 -18.24
CA ASN A 181 12.74 4.45 -19.00
C ASN A 181 12.72 2.92 -18.83
N MET A 182 11.82 2.39 -18.03
CA MET A 182 11.71 0.95 -17.79
C MET A 182 10.92 0.27 -18.91
N PRO A 183 11.45 -0.78 -19.56
CA PRO A 183 10.78 -1.45 -20.69
C PRO A 183 9.35 -1.92 -20.37
N TYR A 184 9.11 -2.34 -19.12
CA TYR A 184 7.80 -2.82 -18.68
C TYR A 184 6.77 -1.70 -18.44
N ASN A 185 7.18 -0.44 -18.50
CA ASN A 185 6.31 0.74 -18.50
C ASN A 185 6.15 1.35 -19.90
N SER A 186 6.75 0.76 -20.93
CA SER A 186 6.61 1.25 -22.30
C SER A 186 5.14 1.33 -22.72
N GLY A 187 4.76 2.46 -23.30
CA GLY A 187 3.38 2.71 -23.74
C GLY A 187 2.42 3.18 -22.64
N LYS A 188 2.84 3.22 -21.37
CA LYS A 188 2.04 3.83 -20.32
C LYS A 188 2.15 5.35 -20.39
N ASN A 189 0.99 6.01 -20.42
CA ASN A 189 0.88 7.47 -20.39
C ASN A 189 0.06 7.87 -19.17
N PHE A 190 0.63 8.70 -18.33
CA PHE A 190 -0.04 9.21 -17.13
C PHE A 190 -0.27 10.71 -17.24
N SER A 191 -1.49 11.14 -16.94
CA SER A 191 -1.85 12.55 -16.76
C SER A 191 -1.92 12.83 -15.26
N ILE A 192 -0.93 13.53 -14.72
CA ILE A 192 -0.86 13.85 -13.29
C ILE A 192 -2.13 14.55 -12.81
N ASP A 193 -2.65 15.51 -13.58
CA ASP A 193 -3.86 16.24 -13.21
C ASP A 193 -5.09 15.31 -13.16
N SER A 194 -5.19 14.35 -14.09
CA SER A 194 -6.27 13.35 -14.08
C SER A 194 -6.13 12.36 -12.91
N GLU A 195 -4.91 11.99 -12.55
CA GLU A 195 -4.66 11.14 -11.37
C GLU A 195 -5.03 11.88 -10.08
N VAL A 196 -4.63 13.14 -9.95
CA VAL A 196 -5.00 13.99 -8.80
C VAL A 196 -6.52 14.08 -8.65
N ASP A 197 -7.24 14.36 -9.74
CA ASP A 197 -8.71 14.46 -9.72
C ASP A 197 -9.36 13.12 -9.36
N PHE A 198 -8.85 12.01 -9.88
CA PHE A 198 -9.32 10.67 -9.52
C PHE A 198 -9.17 10.40 -8.03
N PHE A 199 -7.96 10.58 -7.48
CA PHE A 199 -7.71 10.29 -6.08
C PHE A 199 -8.44 11.23 -5.13
N LEU A 200 -8.59 12.52 -5.47
CA LEU A 200 -9.43 13.44 -4.68
C LEU A 200 -10.90 13.01 -4.67
N THR A 201 -11.40 12.55 -5.80
CA THR A 201 -12.78 12.04 -5.93
C THR A 201 -12.98 10.80 -5.08
N GLU A 202 -12.04 9.83 -5.12
CA GLU A 202 -12.07 8.63 -4.29
C GLU A 202 -12.02 8.97 -2.79
N ALA A 203 -11.17 9.93 -2.40
CA ALA A 203 -11.07 10.38 -1.02
C ALA A 203 -12.39 10.97 -0.51
N MET A 204 -13.02 11.84 -1.30
CA MET A 204 -14.31 12.44 -0.94
C MET A 204 -15.43 11.41 -0.88
N ASN A 205 -15.48 10.49 -1.85
CA ASN A 205 -16.53 9.47 -1.92
C ASN A 205 -16.44 8.50 -0.73
N ALA A 206 -15.24 8.10 -0.36
CA ALA A 206 -15.04 7.25 0.81
C ALA A 206 -15.43 7.98 2.12
N ALA A 207 -15.05 9.25 2.28
CA ALA A 207 -15.39 10.04 3.45
C ALA A 207 -16.93 10.24 3.59
N LYS A 208 -17.62 10.53 2.50
CA LYS A 208 -19.10 10.70 2.50
C LYS A 208 -19.86 9.46 2.94
N GLN A 209 -19.29 8.26 2.77
CA GLN A 209 -19.96 7.02 3.18
C GLN A 209 -19.87 6.76 4.69
N VAL A 210 -19.04 7.51 5.41
CA VAL A 210 -18.89 7.40 6.87
C VAL A 210 -19.75 8.45 7.60
N ALA A 211 -20.03 9.58 6.95
CA ALA A 211 -20.84 10.65 7.49
C ALA A 211 -22.33 10.28 7.45
#